data_25d83a3887a01375123509e5c868ae7c
#
_entry.id   25d83a3887a01375123509e5c868ae7c
#
_cell.length_a   1.000
_cell.length_b   1.000
_cell.length_c   1.000
_cell.angle_alpha   90.00
_cell.angle_beta   90.00
_cell.angle_gamma   90.00
#
_symmetry.space_group_name_H-M   'P 1'
#
loop_
_entity.id
_entity.type
_entity.pdbx_description
1 polymer ?
#
loop_
_entity_poly.entity_id
_entity_poly.type
_entity_poly.pdbx_seq_one_letter_code
_entity_poly.pdbx_strand_id
1 'polypeptide(L)'
;MSEVQVQFSDYGLNEELIRALEVLKYVDPTEVQRKVIPVALKAQDLXQTGSGKTAAFAIPLCELVDWNENKPQALVLTPTRELAQQVREDITNIGRFKRIKAVALFGKQPFAPQKIELTQKTHVVVGTPGRVFDHIDRGTLNLSRIKYLVIDEADEMLSMGFIEQIEKIIKQLPKERVTMLFSATLPEVIKNLCRKYMTEPVDIEIEASGITTASIEHALIEVRQAAKFGLLSDLLTVENPDSCIIFCRTQEQVNALFRGMADLEYPVDKIHGGMEQDERFEVMNAFKRGQFRYLIATDVAARGIDIENITHVINYDIPLEKESYVHRTGRTARAGKSGKAITFVTPNEHKWVKEIEGYIGFTLPEMKAPSDDAVAYAKPAFDLKLGKQQVRKAGKTEVMNQDIMKLYFNGGKKKKLRAVDFVGTIAKLEGITAADIGIITIQDNVTYVDILNGKGSLVLQAMKETTVKGKLLKCHIAKK
;
A
#
# COMPACT_ATOMS: atom_id res chain seq x y z
N MET A 1 -19.03 -20.02 -24.17
CA MET A 1 -17.67 -19.70 -24.67
C MET A 1 -16.77 -19.63 -23.46
N SER A 2 -15.75 -20.47 -23.37
CA SER A 2 -14.77 -20.39 -22.27
C SER A 2 -14.04 -19.06 -22.41
N GLU A 3 -14.14 -18.21 -21.39
CA GLU A 3 -13.31 -16.98 -21.33
C GLU A 3 -11.84 -17.42 -21.43
N VAL A 4 -11.13 -16.88 -22.39
CA VAL A 4 -9.68 -17.08 -22.49
C VAL A 4 -9.06 -16.51 -21.22
N GLN A 5 -8.41 -17.35 -20.45
CA GLN A 5 -7.76 -16.94 -19.21
C GLN A 5 -6.50 -16.17 -19.54
N VAL A 6 -6.60 -14.83 -19.48
CA VAL A 6 -5.47 -13.91 -19.76
C VAL A 6 -4.44 -14.02 -18.64
N GLN A 7 -3.17 -14.16 -18.99
CA GLN A 7 -2.04 -14.20 -18.07
C GLN A 7 -1.19 -12.93 -18.19
N PHE A 8 -0.31 -12.68 -17.20
CA PHE A 8 0.58 -11.52 -17.24
C PHE A 8 1.57 -11.57 -18.41
N SER A 9 1.96 -12.75 -18.86
CA SER A 9 2.80 -12.97 -20.04
C SER A 9 2.16 -12.43 -21.33
N ASP A 10 0.82 -12.38 -21.38
CA ASP A 10 0.09 -11.98 -22.60
C ASP A 10 0.15 -10.47 -22.85
N TYR A 11 0.60 -9.68 -21.84
CA TYR A 11 0.71 -8.22 -21.99
C TYR A 11 2.02 -7.76 -22.66
N GLY A 12 2.91 -8.67 -23.02
CA GLY A 12 4.20 -8.33 -23.64
C GLY A 12 5.17 -7.61 -22.69
N LEU A 13 5.07 -7.91 -21.41
CA LEU A 13 5.97 -7.34 -20.39
C LEU A 13 7.38 -7.96 -20.54
N ASN A 14 8.40 -7.18 -20.15
CA ASN A 14 9.78 -7.70 -20.18
C ASN A 14 9.98 -8.83 -19.16
N GLU A 15 10.98 -9.65 -19.40
CA GLU A 15 11.27 -10.86 -18.60
C GLU A 15 11.53 -10.54 -17.12
N GLU A 16 12.17 -9.40 -16.84
CA GLU A 16 12.46 -8.98 -15.48
C GLU A 16 11.16 -8.69 -14.68
N LEU A 17 10.14 -8.12 -15.34
CA LEU A 17 8.85 -7.88 -14.68
C LEU A 17 8.09 -9.21 -14.50
N ILE A 18 8.03 -10.06 -15.51
CA ILE A 18 7.37 -11.39 -15.39
C ILE A 18 7.97 -12.14 -14.21
N ARG A 19 9.30 -12.21 -14.14
CA ARG A 19 10.01 -12.84 -13.02
C ARG A 19 9.62 -12.25 -11.66
N ALA A 20 9.50 -10.92 -11.59
CA ALA A 20 9.10 -10.25 -10.32
C ALA A 20 7.68 -10.65 -9.93
N LEU A 21 6.75 -10.69 -10.89
CA LEU A 21 5.36 -11.07 -10.66
C LEU A 21 5.26 -12.53 -10.19
N GLU A 22 6.04 -13.43 -10.76
CA GLU A 22 6.11 -14.84 -10.32
C GLU A 22 6.58 -14.97 -8.87
N VAL A 23 7.68 -14.29 -8.51
CA VAL A 23 8.22 -14.30 -7.13
C VAL A 23 7.20 -13.73 -6.15
N LEU A 24 6.46 -12.69 -6.57
CA LEU A 24 5.41 -12.06 -5.77
C LEU A 24 4.10 -12.86 -5.76
N LYS A 25 4.04 -13.98 -6.51
CA LYS A 25 2.89 -14.88 -6.63
C LYS A 25 1.66 -14.19 -7.24
N TYR A 26 1.88 -13.29 -8.19
CA TYR A 26 0.82 -12.78 -9.04
C TYR A 26 0.57 -13.82 -10.13
N VAL A 27 -0.48 -14.63 -9.97
CA VAL A 27 -0.79 -15.73 -10.90
C VAL A 27 -1.66 -15.23 -12.04
N ASP A 28 -2.88 -14.78 -11.72
CA ASP A 28 -3.85 -14.31 -12.70
C ASP A 28 -4.14 -12.83 -12.49
N PRO A 29 -4.23 -12.04 -13.57
CA PRO A 29 -4.65 -10.64 -13.43
C PRO A 29 -6.08 -10.54 -12.91
N THR A 30 -6.30 -9.67 -11.93
CA THR A 30 -7.66 -9.33 -11.48
C THR A 30 -8.41 -8.60 -12.59
N GLU A 31 -9.74 -8.48 -12.48
CA GLU A 31 -10.55 -7.77 -13.46
C GLU A 31 -10.05 -6.33 -13.71
N VAL A 32 -9.71 -5.61 -12.63
CA VAL A 32 -9.18 -4.25 -12.76
C VAL A 32 -7.84 -4.25 -13.50
N GLN A 33 -6.99 -5.22 -13.22
CA GLN A 33 -5.70 -5.35 -13.92
C GLN A 33 -5.90 -5.69 -15.40
N ARG A 34 -6.83 -6.60 -15.72
CA ARG A 34 -7.16 -6.96 -17.11
C ARG A 34 -7.62 -5.77 -17.94
N LYS A 35 -8.39 -4.85 -17.34
CA LYS A 35 -8.90 -3.67 -18.04
C LYS A 35 -7.89 -2.51 -18.08
N VAL A 36 -7.15 -2.26 -16.98
CA VAL A 36 -6.24 -1.10 -16.84
C VAL A 36 -4.90 -1.32 -17.55
N ILE A 37 -4.27 -2.48 -17.37
CA ILE A 37 -2.89 -2.72 -17.86
C ILE A 37 -2.77 -2.46 -19.37
N PRO A 38 -3.67 -3.00 -20.24
CA PRO A 38 -3.54 -2.75 -21.67
C PRO A 38 -3.67 -1.28 -22.09
N VAL A 39 -4.54 -0.51 -21.42
CA VAL A 39 -4.74 0.91 -21.69
C VAL A 39 -3.50 1.71 -21.25
N ALA A 40 -3.01 1.44 -20.05
CA ALA A 40 -1.83 2.10 -19.50
C ALA A 40 -0.56 1.81 -20.32
N LEU A 41 -0.40 0.56 -20.83
CA LEU A 41 0.73 0.19 -21.68
C LEU A 41 0.71 0.92 -23.04
N LYS A 42 -0.48 1.31 -23.51
CA LYS A 42 -0.63 2.14 -24.74
C LYS A 42 -0.41 3.62 -24.44
N ALA A 43 -0.05 3.97 -23.23
CA ALA A 43 0.18 5.35 -22.79
C ALA A 43 -1.05 6.24 -23.01
N GLN A 44 -2.25 5.74 -22.69
CA GLN A 44 -3.51 6.48 -22.76
C GLN A 44 -3.95 6.94 -21.37
N ASP A 45 -4.57 8.11 -21.29
CA ASP A 45 -5.18 8.60 -20.05
C ASP A 45 -6.35 7.69 -19.65
N LEU A 46 -6.53 7.49 -18.35
CA LEU A 46 -7.62 6.63 -17.86
C LEU A 46 -8.13 6.97 -16.46
N UNK A 47 -9.48 6.71 -16.08
CA UNK A 47 -10.05 6.86 -14.99
C UNK A 47 -10.49 5.65 -14.59
N GLN A 48 -10.31 5.27 -13.56
CA GLN A 48 -10.80 3.94 -13.13
C GLN A 48 -11.51 4.03 -11.79
N THR A 49 -12.68 3.38 -11.71
CA THR A 49 -13.43 3.29 -10.45
C THR A 49 -13.46 1.85 -9.93
N GLY A 50 -13.33 1.67 -8.59
CA GLY A 50 -13.35 0.37 -7.92
C GLY A 50 -12.08 0.10 -7.11
N SER A 51 -11.85 -1.14 -6.67
CA SER A 51 -10.76 -1.53 -5.77
C SER A 51 -9.69 -2.39 -6.46
N GLY A 52 -8.55 -2.60 -5.79
CA GLY A 52 -7.48 -3.49 -6.30
C GLY A 52 -6.53 -2.86 -7.31
N LYS A 53 -6.25 -1.59 -7.19
CA LYS A 53 -5.68 -0.71 -8.21
C LYS A 53 -4.14 -0.69 -8.28
N THR A 54 -3.42 -0.85 -7.15
CA THR A 54 -1.98 -0.56 -7.09
C THR A 54 -1.18 -1.32 -8.15
N ALA A 55 -1.34 -2.63 -8.24
CA ALA A 55 -0.62 -3.42 -9.25
C ALA A 55 -1.05 -3.05 -10.68
N ALA A 56 -2.31 -2.61 -10.86
CA ALA A 56 -2.84 -2.24 -12.18
C ALA A 56 -2.10 -1.04 -12.79
N PHE A 57 -1.64 -0.08 -11.98
CA PHE A 57 -0.79 1.00 -12.49
C PHE A 57 0.70 0.75 -12.27
N ALA A 58 1.09 0.06 -11.22
CA ALA A 58 2.51 -0.16 -10.91
C ALA A 58 3.20 -1.03 -11.98
N ILE A 59 2.51 -2.07 -12.48
CA ILE A 59 3.05 -2.95 -13.53
C ILE A 59 3.37 -2.15 -14.81
N PRO A 60 2.40 -1.44 -15.42
CA PRO A 60 2.74 -0.66 -16.61
C PRO A 60 3.73 0.49 -16.34
N LEU A 61 3.70 1.14 -15.17
CA LEU A 61 4.73 2.12 -14.84
C LEU A 61 6.13 1.48 -14.86
N CYS A 62 6.29 0.31 -14.23
CA CYS A 62 7.58 -0.39 -14.21
C CYS A 62 8.00 -0.83 -15.62
N GLU A 63 7.05 -1.16 -16.51
CA GLU A 63 7.33 -1.50 -17.91
C GLU A 63 7.79 -0.28 -18.70
N LEU A 64 7.06 0.83 -18.59
CA LEU A 64 7.23 2.00 -19.47
C LEU A 64 8.39 2.91 -19.06
N VAL A 65 8.81 2.86 -17.80
CA VAL A 65 9.90 3.71 -17.30
C VAL A 65 11.25 3.26 -17.88
N ASP A 66 11.99 4.21 -18.47
CA ASP A 66 13.34 3.95 -18.98
C ASP A 66 14.33 3.92 -17.82
N TRP A 67 14.95 2.78 -17.62
CA TRP A 67 15.94 2.60 -16.56
C TRP A 67 17.16 3.54 -16.72
N ASN A 68 17.50 3.95 -17.93
CA ASN A 68 18.68 4.79 -18.19
C ASN A 68 18.50 6.26 -17.76
N GLU A 69 17.23 6.74 -17.70
CA GLU A 69 16.97 8.13 -17.28
C GLU A 69 17.23 8.27 -15.78
N ASN A 70 17.95 9.33 -15.40
CA ASN A 70 18.36 9.58 -14.01
C ASN A 70 17.35 10.41 -13.23
N LYS A 71 16.36 11.03 -13.90
CA LYS A 71 15.33 11.87 -13.30
C LYS A 71 14.03 11.12 -13.18
N PRO A 72 13.16 11.47 -12.23
CA PRO A 72 11.85 10.85 -12.12
C PRO A 72 11.03 10.99 -13.42
N GLN A 73 10.43 9.88 -13.82
CA GLN A 73 9.56 9.79 -15.00
C GLN A 73 8.10 9.59 -14.63
N ALA A 74 7.84 9.13 -13.40
CA ALA A 74 6.48 8.96 -12.91
C ALA A 74 6.30 9.61 -11.55
N LEU A 75 5.13 10.22 -11.36
CA LEU A 75 4.68 10.79 -10.09
C LEU A 75 3.37 10.12 -9.70
N VAL A 76 3.32 9.56 -8.50
CA VAL A 76 2.10 8.96 -7.93
C VAL A 76 1.69 9.78 -6.71
N LEU A 77 0.48 10.34 -6.73
CA LEU A 77 -0.09 11.08 -5.60
C LEU A 77 -1.05 10.16 -4.84
N THR A 78 -0.92 10.17 -3.51
CA THR A 78 -1.73 9.34 -2.61
C THR A 78 -2.20 10.17 -1.40
N PRO A 79 -3.38 9.88 -0.82
CA PRO A 79 -3.89 10.69 0.31
C PRO A 79 -3.10 10.54 1.60
N THR A 80 -2.51 9.37 1.86
CA THR A 80 -1.89 9.06 3.16
C THR A 80 -0.44 8.63 3.01
N ARG A 81 0.32 8.79 4.10
CA ARG A 81 1.72 8.41 4.19
C ARG A 81 1.90 6.90 4.09
N GLU A 82 0.98 6.17 4.70
CA GLU A 82 0.97 4.72 4.73
C GLU A 82 0.80 4.18 3.31
N LEU A 83 -0.15 4.75 2.55
CA LEU A 83 -0.37 4.37 1.17
C LEU A 83 0.84 4.75 0.29
N ALA A 84 1.43 5.95 0.51
CA ALA A 84 2.63 6.35 -0.23
C ALA A 84 3.78 5.36 -0.02
N GLN A 85 4.01 4.94 1.23
CA GLN A 85 5.05 3.98 1.56
C GLN A 85 4.76 2.61 0.94
N GLN A 86 3.50 2.17 1.01
CA GLN A 86 3.08 0.90 0.44
C GLN A 86 3.22 0.87 -1.08
N VAL A 87 2.72 1.89 -1.77
CA VAL A 87 2.84 2.00 -3.24
C VAL A 87 4.31 2.05 -3.65
N ARG A 88 5.15 2.78 -2.91
CA ARG A 88 6.60 2.80 -3.15
C ARG A 88 7.21 1.40 -3.02
N GLU A 89 6.79 0.63 -2.01
CA GLU A 89 7.26 -0.75 -1.83
C GLU A 89 6.78 -1.66 -2.96
N ASP A 90 5.52 -1.57 -3.36
CA ASP A 90 4.96 -2.39 -4.45
C ASP A 90 5.69 -2.09 -5.77
N ILE A 91 5.89 -0.81 -6.12
CA ILE A 91 6.62 -0.43 -7.33
C ILE A 91 8.08 -0.94 -7.27
N THR A 92 8.73 -0.81 -6.10
CA THR A 92 10.11 -1.30 -5.92
C THR A 92 10.19 -2.83 -6.07
N ASN A 93 9.23 -3.55 -5.52
CA ASN A 93 9.20 -5.02 -5.60
C ASN A 93 8.90 -5.49 -7.02
N ILE A 94 7.90 -4.89 -7.69
CA ILE A 94 7.55 -5.22 -9.09
C ILE A 94 8.71 -4.88 -10.04
N GLY A 95 9.33 -3.71 -9.86
CA GLY A 95 10.43 -3.26 -10.70
C GLY A 95 11.82 -3.75 -10.26
N ARG A 96 11.91 -4.72 -9.33
CA ARG A 96 13.15 -5.12 -8.66
C ARG A 96 14.24 -5.57 -9.63
N PHE A 97 13.90 -6.49 -10.52
CA PHE A 97 14.88 -7.06 -11.45
C PHE A 97 15.21 -6.10 -12.60
N LYS A 98 14.28 -5.20 -12.95
CA LYS A 98 14.52 -4.08 -13.88
C LYS A 98 15.24 -2.91 -13.18
N ARG A 99 15.52 -3.01 -11.87
CA ARG A 99 16.23 -2.03 -11.03
C ARG A 99 15.50 -0.69 -10.96
N ILE A 100 14.17 -0.70 -11.01
CA ILE A 100 13.35 0.51 -10.87
C ILE A 100 13.41 0.96 -9.41
N LYS A 101 13.76 2.22 -9.19
CA LYS A 101 13.83 2.81 -7.86
C LYS A 101 12.67 3.79 -7.67
N ALA A 102 11.86 3.55 -6.65
CA ALA A 102 10.81 4.46 -6.21
C ALA A 102 11.21 5.13 -4.89
N VAL A 103 10.84 6.40 -4.73
CA VAL A 103 11.08 7.20 -3.52
C VAL A 103 9.74 7.69 -2.98
N ALA A 104 9.55 7.62 -1.66
CA ALA A 104 8.33 8.10 -1.01
C ALA A 104 8.55 9.49 -0.38
N LEU A 105 7.62 10.42 -0.64
CA LEU A 105 7.65 11.80 -0.11
C LEU A 105 6.39 12.07 0.69
N PHE A 106 6.52 12.22 2.01
CA PHE A 106 5.37 12.51 2.89
C PHE A 106 5.78 13.29 4.13
N GLY A 107 4.80 13.94 4.73
CA GLY A 107 4.99 14.79 5.92
C GLY A 107 5.26 14.00 7.21
N LYS A 108 5.53 14.71 8.29
CA LYS A 108 5.93 14.19 9.61
C LYS A 108 7.19 13.31 9.60
N GLN A 109 7.95 13.38 8.53
CA GLN A 109 9.31 12.83 8.43
C GLN A 109 10.26 13.97 8.06
N PRO A 110 11.52 13.95 8.49
CA PRO A 110 12.44 15.00 8.15
C PRO A 110 12.60 15.18 6.64
N PHE A 111 12.69 16.44 6.21
CA PHE A 111 12.82 16.80 4.78
C PHE A 111 14.20 16.37 4.20
N ALA A 112 15.25 16.49 5.00
CA ALA A 112 16.62 16.27 4.51
C ALA A 112 16.89 14.85 3.99
N PRO A 113 16.49 13.76 4.66
CA PRO A 113 16.64 12.41 4.10
C PRO A 113 15.90 12.23 2.76
N GLN A 114 14.69 12.76 2.61
CA GLN A 114 13.93 12.66 1.36
C GLN A 114 14.65 13.44 0.23
N LYS A 115 15.18 14.63 0.54
CA LYS A 115 16.01 15.40 -0.40
C LYS A 115 17.24 14.58 -0.84
N ILE A 116 17.93 13.92 0.09
CA ILE A 116 19.09 13.08 -0.23
C ILE A 116 18.69 11.92 -1.15
N GLU A 117 17.55 11.26 -0.88
CA GLU A 117 17.05 10.20 -1.74
C GLU A 117 16.79 10.69 -3.17
N LEU A 118 16.21 11.88 -3.32
CA LEU A 118 15.93 12.47 -4.64
C LEU A 118 17.20 12.82 -5.42
N THR A 119 18.38 12.95 -4.76
CA THR A 119 19.67 13.15 -5.47
C THR A 119 20.22 11.85 -6.06
N GLN A 120 19.62 10.71 -5.69
CA GLN A 120 19.99 9.42 -6.30
C GLN A 120 19.20 9.23 -7.60
N LYS A 121 19.63 8.27 -8.42
CA LYS A 121 18.82 7.85 -9.58
C LYS A 121 17.46 7.40 -9.08
N THR A 122 16.42 8.10 -9.48
CA THR A 122 15.05 7.86 -9.03
C THR A 122 14.14 7.84 -10.27
N HIS A 123 13.38 6.78 -10.43
CA HIS A 123 12.51 6.60 -11.60
C HIS A 123 11.07 7.00 -11.30
N VAL A 124 10.60 6.69 -10.10
CA VAL A 124 9.23 6.97 -9.67
C VAL A 124 9.24 7.70 -8.33
N VAL A 125 8.44 8.74 -8.22
CA VAL A 125 8.18 9.42 -6.96
C VAL A 125 6.74 9.12 -6.54
N VAL A 126 6.55 8.68 -5.30
CA VAL A 126 5.23 8.45 -4.70
C VAL A 126 5.10 9.42 -3.53
N GLY A 127 3.97 10.11 -3.39
CA GLY A 127 3.88 10.99 -2.22
C GLY A 127 2.53 11.60 -1.95
N THR A 128 2.44 12.20 -0.75
CA THR A 128 1.26 12.98 -0.39
C THR A 128 1.37 14.38 -0.99
N PRO A 129 0.26 14.98 -1.45
CA PRO A 129 0.30 16.24 -2.21
C PRO A 129 1.10 17.36 -1.53
N GLY A 130 0.89 17.59 -0.24
CA GLY A 130 1.58 18.67 0.48
C GLY A 130 3.09 18.54 0.46
N ARG A 131 3.64 17.34 0.76
CA ARG A 131 5.10 17.14 0.79
C ARG A 131 5.71 17.11 -0.62
N VAL A 132 4.98 16.57 -1.60
CA VAL A 132 5.40 16.63 -3.01
C VAL A 132 5.53 18.09 -3.43
N PHE A 133 4.52 18.91 -3.12
CA PHE A 133 4.54 20.35 -3.43
C PHE A 133 5.72 21.06 -2.71
N ASP A 134 6.01 20.74 -1.43
CA ASP A 134 7.17 21.28 -0.71
C ASP A 134 8.49 21.01 -1.46
N HIS A 135 8.66 19.79 -1.98
CA HIS A 135 9.86 19.44 -2.74
C HIS A 135 9.94 20.13 -4.10
N ILE A 136 8.79 20.35 -4.75
CA ILE A 136 8.71 21.12 -6.00
C ILE A 136 9.07 22.58 -5.74
N ASP A 137 8.41 23.20 -4.76
CA ASP A 137 8.59 24.62 -4.40
C ASP A 137 10.04 24.93 -4.03
N ARG A 138 10.71 24.00 -3.33
CA ARG A 138 12.13 24.15 -2.95
C ARG A 138 13.09 23.69 -4.04
N GLY A 139 12.61 23.33 -5.23
CA GLY A 139 13.45 22.91 -6.37
C GLY A 139 14.23 21.62 -6.14
N THR A 140 13.82 20.79 -5.18
CA THR A 140 14.52 19.53 -4.85
C THR A 140 13.96 18.33 -5.60
N LEU A 141 12.76 18.47 -6.16
CA LEU A 141 12.14 17.46 -7.05
C LEU A 141 12.12 18.01 -8.48
N ASN A 142 12.84 17.35 -9.38
CA ASN A 142 12.88 17.74 -10.80
C ASN A 142 11.74 17.07 -11.54
N LEU A 143 10.85 17.86 -12.12
CA LEU A 143 9.67 17.38 -12.84
C LEU A 143 9.86 17.28 -14.35
N SER A 144 11.00 17.72 -14.91
CA SER A 144 11.18 17.91 -16.35
C SER A 144 11.06 16.62 -17.19
N ARG A 145 11.15 15.46 -16.55
CA ARG A 145 11.07 14.15 -17.22
C ARG A 145 9.81 13.35 -16.83
N ILE A 146 8.89 13.97 -16.10
CA ILE A 146 7.64 13.27 -15.73
C ILE A 146 6.82 13.04 -17.02
N LYS A 147 6.56 11.78 -17.30
CA LYS A 147 5.73 11.29 -18.41
C LYS A 147 4.44 10.65 -17.92
N TYR A 148 4.40 10.26 -16.65
CA TYR A 148 3.26 9.52 -16.06
C TYR A 148 2.87 10.17 -14.75
N LEU A 149 1.59 10.53 -14.63
CA LEU A 149 0.98 10.99 -13.38
C LEU A 149 -0.10 9.99 -12.98
N VAL A 150 0.01 9.49 -11.76
CA VAL A 150 -1.05 8.66 -11.15
C VAL A 150 -1.64 9.45 -9.98
N ILE A 151 -2.97 9.51 -9.92
CA ILE A 151 -3.72 10.10 -8.80
C ILE A 151 -4.52 8.94 -8.20
N ASP A 152 -4.07 8.41 -7.06
CA ASP A 152 -4.68 7.24 -6.43
C ASP A 152 -5.53 7.65 -5.23
N GLU A 153 -6.72 7.06 -5.09
CA GLU A 153 -7.74 7.44 -4.10
C GLU A 153 -8.09 8.94 -4.19
N ALA A 154 -8.46 9.39 -5.41
CA ALA A 154 -8.76 10.81 -5.67
C ALA A 154 -9.90 11.35 -4.79
N ASP A 155 -10.94 10.56 -4.56
CA ASP A 155 -12.07 10.92 -3.69
C ASP A 155 -11.62 11.14 -2.23
N GLU A 156 -10.70 10.32 -1.75
CA GLU A 156 -10.12 10.51 -0.41
C GLU A 156 -9.28 11.78 -0.36
N MET A 157 -8.51 12.08 -1.41
CA MET A 157 -7.77 13.34 -1.46
C MET A 157 -8.70 14.55 -1.51
N LEU A 158 -9.87 14.41 -2.16
CA LEU A 158 -10.91 15.45 -2.16
C LEU A 158 -11.45 15.66 -0.73
N SER A 159 -11.80 14.57 -0.03
CA SER A 159 -12.34 14.67 1.35
C SER A 159 -11.34 15.29 2.32
N MET A 160 -10.05 15.11 2.06
CA MET A 160 -8.95 15.68 2.86
C MET A 160 -8.56 17.11 2.43
N GLY A 161 -9.24 17.68 1.43
CA GLY A 161 -8.99 19.05 0.97
C GLY A 161 -7.72 19.22 0.14
N PHE A 162 -7.20 18.16 -0.48
CA PHE A 162 -5.95 18.21 -1.25
C PHE A 162 -6.12 18.65 -2.72
N ILE A 163 -7.34 18.88 -3.20
CA ILE A 163 -7.58 19.18 -4.63
C ILE A 163 -6.77 20.38 -5.12
N GLU A 164 -6.74 21.47 -4.34
CA GLU A 164 -5.96 22.65 -4.73
C GLU A 164 -4.46 22.36 -4.86
N GLN A 165 -3.91 21.54 -3.94
CA GLN A 165 -2.50 21.15 -4.01
C GLN A 165 -2.23 20.25 -5.23
N ILE A 166 -3.14 19.32 -5.52
CA ILE A 166 -3.06 18.46 -6.71
C ILE A 166 -3.03 19.33 -7.97
N GLU A 167 -3.95 20.31 -8.10
CA GLU A 167 -3.96 21.25 -9.23
C GLU A 167 -2.65 22.04 -9.34
N LYS A 168 -2.10 22.53 -8.21
CA LYS A 168 -0.82 23.26 -8.20
C LYS A 168 0.32 22.38 -8.70
N ILE A 169 0.33 21.10 -8.34
CA ILE A 169 1.32 20.13 -8.83
C ILE A 169 1.14 19.90 -10.32
N ILE A 170 -0.09 19.60 -10.76
CA ILE A 170 -0.40 19.28 -12.17
C ILE A 170 0.06 20.43 -13.10
N LYS A 171 -0.15 21.69 -12.70
CA LYS A 171 0.25 22.87 -13.48
C LYS A 171 1.75 23.00 -13.68
N GLN A 172 2.56 22.34 -12.86
CA GLN A 172 4.04 22.35 -12.97
C GLN A 172 4.60 21.15 -13.73
N LEU A 173 3.75 20.15 -14.04
CA LEU A 173 4.15 18.98 -14.81
C LEU A 173 4.22 19.30 -16.32
N PRO A 174 5.03 18.54 -17.10
CA PRO A 174 4.97 18.63 -18.54
C PRO A 174 3.54 18.40 -19.06
N LYS A 175 3.17 19.16 -20.11
CA LYS A 175 1.83 19.03 -20.72
C LYS A 175 1.65 17.66 -21.37
N GLU A 176 2.67 17.21 -22.10
CA GLU A 176 2.69 15.89 -22.72
C GLU A 176 3.00 14.84 -21.66
N ARG A 177 1.96 14.21 -21.14
CA ARG A 177 2.07 13.14 -20.13
C ARG A 177 0.82 12.28 -20.18
N VAL A 178 0.93 11.09 -19.66
CA VAL A 178 -0.21 10.19 -19.41
C VAL A 178 -0.70 10.41 -17.99
N THR A 179 -2.00 10.59 -17.81
CA THR A 179 -2.61 10.76 -16.49
C THR A 179 -3.55 9.58 -16.20
N MET A 180 -3.30 8.89 -15.12
CA MET A 180 -4.13 7.78 -14.64
C MET A 180 -4.79 8.17 -13.31
N LEU A 181 -6.11 8.25 -13.29
CA LEU A 181 -6.85 8.62 -12.08
C LEU A 181 -7.62 7.41 -11.56
N PHE A 182 -7.42 7.13 -10.29
CA PHE A 182 -8.05 6.03 -9.58
C PHE A 182 -8.88 6.58 -8.43
N SER A 183 -10.15 6.17 -8.35
CA SER A 183 -11.07 6.64 -7.32
C SER A 183 -12.04 5.51 -6.96
N ALA A 184 -12.64 5.53 -5.78
CA ALA A 184 -13.76 4.64 -5.48
C ALA A 184 -15.07 5.27 -5.95
N THR A 185 -15.14 6.60 -5.90
CA THR A 185 -16.32 7.38 -6.31
C THR A 185 -15.91 8.50 -7.26
N LEU A 186 -16.86 9.01 -8.06
CA LEU A 186 -16.61 10.10 -9.02
C LEU A 186 -17.53 11.30 -8.74
N PRO A 187 -17.32 12.03 -7.64
CA PRO A 187 -18.05 13.28 -7.43
C PRO A 187 -17.69 14.32 -8.50
N GLU A 188 -18.55 15.31 -8.70
CA GLU A 188 -18.43 16.28 -9.79
C GLU A 188 -17.07 17.02 -9.78
N VAL A 189 -16.51 17.26 -8.61
CA VAL A 189 -15.18 17.91 -8.47
C VAL A 189 -14.10 17.05 -9.16
N ILE A 190 -14.14 15.73 -8.97
CA ILE A 190 -13.17 14.81 -9.61
C ILE A 190 -13.41 14.73 -11.11
N LYS A 191 -14.68 14.67 -11.55
CA LYS A 191 -15.01 14.71 -13.00
C LYS A 191 -14.46 15.99 -13.65
N ASN A 192 -14.58 17.12 -12.97
CA ASN A 192 -14.04 18.40 -13.47
C ASN A 192 -12.52 18.38 -13.54
N LEU A 193 -11.84 17.74 -12.59
CA LEU A 193 -10.39 17.53 -12.62
C LEU A 193 -10.00 16.72 -13.88
N CYS A 194 -10.73 15.62 -14.14
CA CYS A 194 -10.50 14.81 -15.34
C CYS A 194 -10.69 15.62 -16.62
N ARG A 195 -11.84 16.30 -16.77
CA ARG A 195 -12.13 17.13 -17.97
C ARG A 195 -11.07 18.20 -18.23
N LYS A 196 -10.47 18.74 -17.18
CA LYS A 196 -9.53 19.86 -17.27
C LYS A 196 -8.10 19.42 -17.58
N TYR A 197 -7.67 18.26 -17.11
CA TYR A 197 -6.27 17.86 -17.11
C TYR A 197 -5.95 16.55 -17.84
N MET A 198 -6.97 15.84 -18.33
CA MET A 198 -6.80 14.57 -19.05
C MET A 198 -7.24 14.72 -20.50
N THR A 199 -6.63 13.95 -21.38
CA THR A 199 -6.90 13.98 -22.82
C THR A 199 -7.62 12.70 -23.24
N GLU A 200 -8.91 12.81 -23.58
CA GLU A 200 -9.74 11.68 -24.02
C GLU A 200 -9.53 10.43 -23.15
N PRO A 201 -9.71 10.54 -21.81
CA PRO A 201 -9.44 9.42 -20.94
C PRO A 201 -10.36 8.24 -21.21
N VAL A 202 -9.80 7.03 -21.17
CA VAL A 202 -10.59 5.79 -21.23
C VAL A 202 -11.25 5.57 -19.86
N ASP A 203 -12.58 5.55 -19.85
CA ASP A 203 -13.35 5.25 -18.62
C ASP A 203 -13.37 3.74 -18.41
N ILE A 204 -12.80 3.31 -17.31
CA ILE A 204 -12.76 1.90 -16.91
C ILE A 204 -13.63 1.71 -15.66
N GLU A 205 -14.86 1.30 -15.90
CA GLU A 205 -15.75 0.91 -14.82
C GLU A 205 -15.56 -0.57 -14.54
N ILE A 206 -15.27 -0.87 -13.29
CA ILE A 206 -15.40 -2.24 -12.79
C ILE A 206 -16.81 -2.31 -12.20
N GLU A 207 -17.65 -3.09 -12.82
CA GLU A 207 -18.97 -3.37 -12.25
C GLU A 207 -18.78 -3.93 -10.85
N ALA A 208 -18.74 -3.03 -9.88
CA ALA A 208 -18.98 -3.50 -8.52
C ALA A 208 -20.38 -4.10 -8.56
N SER A 209 -20.50 -5.34 -8.21
CA SER A 209 -21.79 -5.94 -7.91
C SER A 209 -22.32 -5.25 -6.65
N GLY A 210 -22.81 -4.01 -6.83
CA GLY A 210 -23.18 -3.11 -5.76
C GLY A 210 -21.97 -2.29 -5.24
N ILE A 211 -22.25 -1.19 -4.56
CA ILE A 211 -21.27 -0.30 -3.93
C ILE A 211 -20.46 -1.05 -2.85
N THR A 212 -21.01 -2.15 -2.36
CA THR A 212 -20.33 -3.13 -1.50
C THR A 212 -20.32 -4.48 -2.23
N THR A 213 -19.26 -5.22 -2.09
CA THR A 213 -19.12 -6.51 -2.78
C THR A 213 -20.16 -7.53 -2.25
N ALA A 214 -20.77 -8.29 -3.15
CA ALA A 214 -21.68 -9.38 -2.79
C ALA A 214 -21.03 -10.43 -1.86
N SER A 215 -19.71 -10.38 -1.72
CA SER A 215 -18.96 -11.27 -0.83
C SER A 215 -18.87 -10.77 0.61
N ILE A 216 -19.40 -9.58 0.94
CA ILE A 216 -19.46 -9.08 2.33
C ILE A 216 -20.81 -9.38 2.95
N GLU A 217 -20.80 -10.13 4.02
CA GLU A 217 -21.99 -10.31 4.88
C GLU A 217 -22.10 -9.07 5.79
N HIS A 218 -23.15 -8.28 5.57
CA HIS A 218 -23.39 -7.07 6.38
C HIS A 218 -24.36 -7.39 7.52
N ALA A 219 -24.12 -6.78 8.69
CA ALA A 219 -25.01 -6.89 9.85
C ALA A 219 -25.02 -5.60 10.66
N LEU A 220 -26.14 -5.32 11.29
CA LEU A 220 -26.34 -4.17 12.16
C LEU A 220 -26.86 -4.67 13.52
N ILE A 221 -26.24 -4.19 14.62
CA ILE A 221 -26.71 -4.53 15.97
C ILE A 221 -27.02 -3.22 16.72
N GLU A 222 -28.26 -3.06 17.15
CA GLU A 222 -28.62 -1.95 18.00
C GLU A 222 -28.15 -2.21 19.44
N VAL A 223 -27.47 -1.22 20.04
CA VAL A 223 -26.85 -1.35 21.36
C VAL A 223 -26.76 0.01 22.05
N ARG A 224 -26.97 0.05 23.37
CA ARG A 224 -26.72 1.26 24.16
C ARG A 224 -25.24 1.53 24.26
N GLN A 225 -24.84 2.82 24.28
CA GLN A 225 -23.43 3.22 24.34
C GLN A 225 -22.64 2.49 25.46
N ALA A 226 -23.22 2.40 26.67
CA ALA A 226 -22.56 1.75 27.80
C ALA A 226 -22.38 0.23 27.65
N ALA A 227 -23.13 -0.39 26.77
CA ALA A 227 -23.08 -1.84 26.54
C ALA A 227 -22.19 -2.26 25.35
N LYS A 228 -21.66 -1.29 24.58
CA LYS A 228 -20.86 -1.57 23.36
C LYS A 228 -19.65 -2.46 23.65
N PHE A 229 -18.93 -2.24 24.74
CA PHE A 229 -17.72 -3.01 25.07
C PHE A 229 -18.05 -4.48 25.38
N GLY A 230 -19.11 -4.70 26.20
CA GLY A 230 -19.58 -6.07 26.49
C GLY A 230 -20.00 -6.78 25.21
N LEU A 231 -20.83 -6.12 24.38
CA LEU A 231 -21.25 -6.65 23.09
C LEU A 231 -20.05 -7.00 22.20
N LEU A 232 -19.03 -6.13 22.16
CA LEU A 232 -17.83 -6.41 21.36
C LEU A 232 -17.12 -7.68 21.83
N SER A 233 -16.95 -7.83 23.15
CA SER A 233 -16.32 -9.03 23.73
C SER A 233 -17.10 -10.30 23.39
N ASP A 234 -18.43 -10.27 23.55
CA ASP A 234 -19.31 -11.41 23.23
C ASP A 234 -19.24 -11.73 21.72
N LEU A 235 -19.31 -10.72 20.89
CA LEU A 235 -19.25 -10.87 19.44
C LEU A 235 -17.90 -11.47 19.00
N LEU A 236 -16.79 -10.97 19.52
CA LEU A 236 -15.45 -11.49 19.20
C LEU A 236 -15.30 -12.95 19.67
N THR A 237 -15.97 -13.31 20.78
CA THR A 237 -15.96 -14.69 21.28
C THR A 237 -16.70 -15.61 20.32
N VAL A 238 -17.89 -15.21 19.88
CA VAL A 238 -18.77 -16.05 19.01
C VAL A 238 -18.22 -16.12 17.58
N GLU A 239 -17.88 -14.99 16.98
CA GLU A 239 -17.37 -14.92 15.61
C GLU A 239 -15.94 -15.43 15.47
N ASN A 240 -15.14 -15.29 16.52
CA ASN A 240 -13.76 -15.79 16.64
C ASN A 240 -12.90 -15.47 15.41
N PRO A 241 -12.84 -14.19 14.96
CA PRO A 241 -12.19 -13.83 13.70
C PRO A 241 -10.69 -14.12 13.70
N ASP A 242 -10.13 -14.46 12.53
CA ASP A 242 -8.68 -14.62 12.35
C ASP A 242 -7.97 -13.27 12.30
N SER A 243 -8.63 -12.28 11.72
CA SER A 243 -8.11 -10.92 11.58
C SER A 243 -9.29 -9.95 11.53
N CYS A 244 -9.25 -8.91 12.36
CA CYS A 244 -10.38 -7.98 12.49
C CYS A 244 -9.87 -6.54 12.62
N ILE A 245 -10.54 -5.62 11.91
CA ILE A 245 -10.34 -4.17 12.14
C ILE A 245 -11.59 -3.64 12.85
N ILE A 246 -11.36 -2.90 13.94
CA ILE A 246 -12.42 -2.31 14.76
C ILE A 246 -12.32 -0.78 14.60
N PHE A 247 -13.36 -0.18 14.02
CA PHE A 247 -13.38 1.25 13.72
C PHE A 247 -14.05 2.04 14.84
N CYS A 248 -13.32 3.04 15.37
CA CYS A 248 -13.82 4.00 16.34
C CYS A 248 -13.80 5.41 15.74
N ARG A 249 -14.71 6.27 16.21
CA ARG A 249 -14.86 7.64 15.72
C ARG A 249 -13.72 8.56 16.14
N THR A 250 -13.20 8.40 17.37
CA THR A 250 -12.19 9.31 17.95
C THR A 250 -10.96 8.57 18.45
N GLN A 251 -9.84 9.32 18.58
CA GLN A 251 -8.59 8.80 19.14
C GLN A 251 -8.74 8.38 20.60
N GLU A 252 -9.55 9.11 21.34
CA GLU A 252 -9.85 8.81 22.75
C GLU A 252 -10.55 7.46 22.87
N GLN A 253 -11.53 7.21 21.99
CA GLN A 253 -12.24 5.93 21.95
C GLN A 253 -11.32 4.78 21.56
N VAL A 254 -10.43 4.99 20.58
CA VAL A 254 -9.41 4.00 20.17
C VAL A 254 -8.53 3.64 21.39
N ASN A 255 -8.05 4.65 22.11
CA ASN A 255 -7.19 4.43 23.29
C ASN A 255 -7.93 3.73 24.44
N ALA A 256 -9.19 4.11 24.68
CA ALA A 256 -10.02 3.48 25.72
C ALA A 256 -10.30 2.01 25.40
N LEU A 257 -10.69 1.74 24.16
CA LEU A 257 -10.99 0.39 23.70
C LEU A 257 -9.73 -0.49 23.71
N PHE A 258 -8.59 0.05 23.28
CA PHE A 258 -7.31 -0.65 23.31
C PHE A 258 -6.96 -1.10 24.74
N ARG A 259 -7.08 -0.17 25.72
CA ARG A 259 -6.80 -0.52 27.14
C ARG A 259 -7.72 -1.65 27.63
N GLY A 260 -9.02 -1.51 27.38
CA GLY A 260 -9.99 -2.52 27.81
C GLY A 260 -9.73 -3.91 27.20
N MET A 261 -9.36 -3.95 25.92
CA MET A 261 -9.04 -5.23 25.27
C MET A 261 -7.68 -5.78 25.70
N ALA A 262 -6.69 -4.91 25.92
CA ALA A 262 -5.36 -5.32 26.42
C ALA A 262 -5.44 -5.88 27.84
N ASP A 263 -6.27 -5.28 28.71
CA ASP A 263 -6.50 -5.77 30.09
C ASP A 263 -7.12 -7.18 30.08
N LEU A 264 -7.84 -7.53 29.02
CA LEU A 264 -8.41 -8.87 28.80
C LEU A 264 -7.47 -9.79 28.00
N GLU A 265 -6.22 -9.38 27.82
CA GLU A 265 -5.16 -10.14 27.13
C GLU A 265 -5.49 -10.46 25.66
N TYR A 266 -6.34 -9.67 24.99
CA TYR A 266 -6.56 -9.83 23.56
C TYR A 266 -5.29 -9.50 22.76
N PRO A 267 -4.96 -10.24 21.69
CA PRO A 267 -3.86 -9.87 20.79
C PRO A 267 -4.28 -8.67 19.93
N VAL A 268 -4.15 -7.48 20.49
CA VAL A 268 -4.70 -6.21 19.96
C VAL A 268 -3.62 -5.14 19.88
N ASP A 269 -3.74 -4.29 18.86
CA ASP A 269 -2.98 -3.04 18.80
C ASP A 269 -3.87 -1.96 18.17
N LYS A 270 -3.38 -0.72 18.11
CA LYS A 270 -4.18 0.44 17.72
C LYS A 270 -3.44 1.32 16.72
N ILE A 271 -4.23 2.10 15.95
CA ILE A 271 -3.67 3.10 15.05
C ILE A 271 -4.59 4.33 14.98
N HIS A 272 -4.02 5.52 15.19
CA HIS A 272 -4.75 6.79 15.07
C HIS A 272 -3.79 7.95 14.75
N GLY A 273 -4.36 9.09 14.37
CA GLY A 273 -3.60 10.26 13.91
C GLY A 273 -2.65 10.89 14.92
N GLY A 274 -2.86 10.62 16.22
CA GLY A 274 -2.01 11.15 17.29
C GLY A 274 -0.72 10.36 17.54
N MET A 275 -0.55 9.19 16.89
CA MET A 275 0.65 8.36 17.06
C MET A 275 1.80 8.87 16.20
N GLU A 276 3.04 8.60 16.63
CA GLU A 276 4.22 8.89 15.85
C GLU A 276 4.25 8.04 14.57
N GLN A 277 4.83 8.59 13.51
CA GLN A 277 4.75 7.94 12.19
C GLN A 277 5.46 6.58 12.17
N ASP A 278 6.61 6.47 12.82
CA ASP A 278 7.35 5.20 12.86
C ASP A 278 6.57 4.11 13.62
N GLU A 279 5.95 4.49 14.73
CA GLU A 279 5.06 3.60 15.51
C GLU A 279 3.90 3.10 14.63
N ARG A 280 3.27 4.00 13.87
CA ARG A 280 2.18 3.62 12.94
C ARG A 280 2.65 2.59 11.91
N PHE A 281 3.84 2.79 11.34
CA PHE A 281 4.42 1.83 10.39
C PHE A 281 4.71 0.48 11.06
N GLU A 282 5.21 0.49 12.29
CA GLU A 282 5.48 -0.76 13.03
C GLU A 282 4.18 -1.54 13.28
N VAL A 283 3.14 -0.87 13.79
CA VAL A 283 1.83 -1.49 14.04
C VAL A 283 1.25 -2.06 12.74
N MET A 284 1.30 -1.28 11.65
CA MET A 284 0.77 -1.73 10.36
C MET A 284 1.52 -2.96 9.82
N ASN A 285 2.84 -2.96 9.93
CA ASN A 285 3.65 -4.09 9.50
C ASN A 285 3.40 -5.33 10.37
N ALA A 286 3.25 -5.15 11.67
CA ALA A 286 2.94 -6.23 12.60
C ALA A 286 1.57 -6.86 12.27
N PHE A 287 0.56 -6.03 11.99
CA PHE A 287 -0.78 -6.50 11.62
C PHE A 287 -0.76 -7.24 10.27
N LYS A 288 -0.11 -6.69 9.25
CA LYS A 288 0.07 -7.35 7.93
C LYS A 288 0.73 -8.72 8.06
N ARG A 289 1.67 -8.87 8.98
CA ARG A 289 2.36 -10.14 9.26
C ARG A 289 1.56 -11.10 10.14
N GLY A 290 0.38 -10.68 10.61
CA GLY A 290 -0.47 -11.49 11.47
C GLY A 290 0.10 -11.69 12.88
N GLN A 291 0.86 -10.70 13.40
CA GLN A 291 1.45 -10.80 14.75
C GLN A 291 0.41 -10.56 15.85
N PHE A 292 -0.70 -9.92 15.50
CA PHE A 292 -1.87 -9.76 16.38
C PHE A 292 -3.13 -9.80 15.53
N ARG A 293 -4.30 -10.02 16.19
CA ARG A 293 -5.57 -10.30 15.51
C ARG A 293 -6.49 -9.09 15.35
N TYR A 294 -6.43 -8.16 16.29
CA TYR A 294 -7.40 -7.05 16.41
C TYR A 294 -6.69 -5.71 16.25
N LEU A 295 -7.01 -4.98 15.20
CA LEU A 295 -6.50 -3.62 14.99
C LEU A 295 -7.64 -2.63 15.28
N ILE A 296 -7.45 -1.74 16.26
CA ILE A 296 -8.41 -0.67 16.55
C ILE A 296 -7.95 0.59 15.83
N ALA A 297 -8.83 1.23 15.06
CA ALA A 297 -8.43 2.31 14.18
C ALA A 297 -9.45 3.44 14.09
N THR A 298 -8.96 4.67 13.82
CA THR A 298 -9.82 5.74 13.30
C THR A 298 -9.83 5.70 11.78
N ASP A 299 -10.85 6.27 11.13
CA ASP A 299 -10.96 6.32 9.66
C ASP A 299 -9.70 6.84 8.99
N VAL A 300 -9.22 8.00 9.43
CA VAL A 300 -8.06 8.68 8.84
C VAL A 300 -6.80 7.79 8.90
N ALA A 301 -6.64 7.06 9.99
CA ALA A 301 -5.45 6.22 10.17
C ALA A 301 -5.54 4.90 9.41
N ALA A 302 -6.77 4.43 9.15
CA ALA A 302 -7.00 3.16 8.42
C ALA A 302 -7.21 3.36 6.91
N ARG A 303 -7.29 4.61 6.44
CA ARG A 303 -7.38 4.91 5.00
C ARG A 303 -6.10 4.49 4.29
N GLY A 304 -6.24 3.99 3.08
CA GLY A 304 -5.10 3.56 2.26
C GLY A 304 -4.41 2.29 2.75
N ILE A 305 -4.95 1.63 3.78
CA ILE A 305 -4.37 0.39 4.29
C ILE A 305 -4.76 -0.76 3.34
N ASP A 306 -3.82 -1.28 2.61
CA ASP A 306 -4.02 -2.50 1.83
C ASP A 306 -3.56 -3.69 2.67
N ILE A 307 -4.52 -4.27 3.37
CA ILE A 307 -4.28 -5.50 4.14
C ILE A 307 -5.14 -6.60 3.52
N GLU A 308 -4.50 -7.65 3.12
CA GLU A 308 -5.16 -8.85 2.62
C GLU A 308 -5.63 -9.71 3.80
N ASN A 309 -6.68 -10.46 3.57
CA ASN A 309 -7.17 -11.48 4.51
C ASN A 309 -7.78 -10.93 5.82
N ILE A 310 -8.35 -9.72 5.81
CA ILE A 310 -9.20 -9.27 6.92
C ILE A 310 -10.52 -10.06 6.83
N THR A 311 -10.83 -10.81 7.87
CA THR A 311 -12.07 -11.61 7.90
C THR A 311 -13.26 -10.78 8.38
N HIS A 312 -13.02 -9.86 9.31
CA HIS A 312 -14.09 -9.07 9.93
C HIS A 312 -13.74 -7.59 10.00
N VAL A 313 -14.74 -6.76 9.72
CA VAL A 313 -14.72 -5.33 10.02
C VAL A 313 -15.83 -5.07 11.03
N ILE A 314 -15.50 -4.43 12.14
CA ILE A 314 -16.49 -4.03 13.14
C ILE A 314 -16.49 -2.49 13.22
N ASN A 315 -17.61 -1.89 12.87
CA ASN A 315 -17.84 -0.47 13.11
C ASN A 315 -18.34 -0.32 14.56
N TYR A 316 -17.41 -0.21 15.51
CA TYR A 316 -17.72 0.03 16.93
C TYR A 316 -18.51 1.33 17.07
N ASP A 317 -18.16 2.33 16.26
CA ASP A 317 -18.95 3.54 16.05
C ASP A 317 -19.32 3.64 14.58
N ILE A 318 -20.63 3.84 14.33
CA ILE A 318 -21.13 4.04 12.96
C ILE A 318 -20.40 5.23 12.32
N PRO A 319 -19.97 5.14 11.05
CA PRO A 319 -19.38 6.30 10.38
C PRO A 319 -20.42 7.39 10.14
N LEU A 320 -20.01 8.65 10.25
CA LEU A 320 -20.87 9.79 10.00
C LEU A 320 -21.05 10.11 8.52
N GLU A 321 -20.06 9.69 7.71
CA GLU A 321 -20.07 9.87 6.26
C GLU A 321 -20.36 8.51 5.60
N LYS A 322 -21.33 8.48 4.70
CA LYS A 322 -21.79 7.26 4.03
C LYS A 322 -20.67 6.61 3.19
N GLU A 323 -19.78 7.43 2.60
CA GLU A 323 -18.62 6.96 1.84
C GLU A 323 -17.64 6.19 2.75
N SER A 324 -17.48 6.66 4.00
CA SER A 324 -16.60 5.99 4.97
C SER A 324 -17.08 4.56 5.29
N TYR A 325 -18.39 4.32 5.24
CA TYR A 325 -18.91 2.96 5.41
C TYR A 325 -18.34 2.00 4.35
N VAL A 326 -18.38 2.42 3.10
CA VAL A 326 -17.86 1.61 1.98
C VAL A 326 -16.34 1.41 2.12
N HIS A 327 -15.61 2.48 2.48
CA HIS A 327 -14.16 2.42 2.66
C HIS A 327 -13.75 1.49 3.82
N ARG A 328 -14.53 1.48 4.92
CA ARG A 328 -14.27 0.58 6.07
C ARG A 328 -14.58 -0.87 5.69
N THR A 329 -15.78 -1.13 5.17
CA THR A 329 -16.23 -2.50 4.86
C THR A 329 -15.41 -3.10 3.71
N GLY A 330 -14.96 -2.29 2.77
CA GLY A 330 -14.05 -2.71 1.69
C GLY A 330 -12.65 -3.12 2.16
N ARG A 331 -12.37 -3.15 3.47
CA ARG A 331 -11.12 -3.74 3.99
C ARG A 331 -11.22 -5.27 4.08
N THR A 332 -12.43 -5.83 4.08
CA THR A 332 -12.63 -7.28 4.05
C THR A 332 -13.08 -7.75 2.66
N ALA A 333 -13.25 -9.05 2.47
CA ALA A 333 -13.74 -9.69 1.23
C ALA A 333 -12.92 -9.35 -0.01
N ARG A 334 -11.59 -9.31 0.12
CA ARG A 334 -10.68 -9.05 -0.99
C ARG A 334 -10.17 -10.34 -1.63
N ALA A 335 -9.76 -10.27 -2.88
CA ALA A 335 -9.16 -11.37 -3.64
C ALA A 335 -10.07 -12.62 -3.69
N GLY A 336 -11.39 -12.41 -3.89
CA GLY A 336 -12.35 -13.51 -4.04
C GLY A 336 -12.76 -14.22 -2.74
N LYS A 337 -12.36 -13.69 -1.58
CA LYS A 337 -12.74 -14.24 -0.27
C LYS A 337 -14.03 -13.61 0.23
N SER A 338 -14.74 -14.30 1.13
CA SER A 338 -15.87 -13.73 1.86
C SER A 338 -15.38 -12.95 3.09
N GLY A 339 -16.19 -12.01 3.55
CA GLY A 339 -15.91 -11.23 4.74
C GLY A 339 -17.17 -10.81 5.46
N LYS A 340 -17.02 -10.33 6.70
CA LYS A 340 -18.16 -9.90 7.52
C LYS A 340 -17.95 -8.47 8.00
N ALA A 341 -19.01 -7.65 7.90
CA ALA A 341 -19.01 -6.25 8.34
C ALA A 341 -20.17 -6.04 9.32
N ILE A 342 -19.84 -5.81 10.59
CA ILE A 342 -20.83 -5.65 11.65
C ILE A 342 -20.79 -4.23 12.17
N THR A 343 -21.95 -3.57 12.24
CA THR A 343 -22.05 -2.16 12.65
C THR A 343 -22.88 -2.04 13.92
N PHE A 344 -22.27 -1.43 14.94
CA PHE A 344 -23.00 -1.09 16.18
C PHE A 344 -23.67 0.27 16.00
N VAL A 345 -24.92 0.33 16.39
CA VAL A 345 -25.76 1.52 16.26
C VAL A 345 -26.47 1.79 17.60
N THR A 346 -26.43 3.04 18.06
CA THR A 346 -27.24 3.43 19.21
C THR A 346 -28.62 3.93 18.73
N PRO A 347 -29.65 3.96 19.61
CA PRO A 347 -30.98 4.43 19.20
C PRO A 347 -31.01 5.82 18.55
N ASN A 348 -30.03 6.67 18.85
CA ASN A 348 -29.97 8.04 18.30
C ASN A 348 -29.25 8.11 16.95
N GLU A 349 -28.72 7.01 16.44
CA GLU A 349 -27.84 6.97 15.26
C GLU A 349 -28.55 6.47 13.98
N HIS A 350 -29.84 6.15 14.03
CA HIS A 350 -30.61 5.61 12.88
C HIS A 350 -30.62 6.52 11.65
N LYS A 351 -30.45 7.84 11.84
CA LYS A 351 -30.36 8.75 10.69
C LYS A 351 -29.17 8.42 9.80
N TRP A 352 -28.02 8.11 10.40
CA TRP A 352 -26.82 7.71 9.64
C TRP A 352 -26.97 6.35 8.99
N VAL A 353 -27.71 5.43 9.63
CA VAL A 353 -28.05 4.14 9.02
C VAL A 353 -28.80 4.37 7.71
N LYS A 354 -29.85 5.21 7.75
CA LYS A 354 -30.67 5.51 6.56
C LYS A 354 -29.86 6.18 5.44
N GLU A 355 -28.92 7.08 5.80
CA GLU A 355 -28.04 7.73 4.83
C GLU A 355 -27.10 6.71 4.18
N ILE A 356 -26.55 5.78 4.96
CA ILE A 356 -25.71 4.69 4.49
C ILE A 356 -26.49 3.77 3.57
N GLU A 357 -27.66 3.29 4.02
CA GLU A 357 -28.55 2.39 3.23
C GLU A 357 -28.96 3.02 1.91
N GLY A 358 -29.33 4.30 1.93
CA GLY A 358 -29.65 5.06 0.71
C GLY A 358 -28.48 5.16 -0.25
N TYR A 359 -27.25 5.19 0.27
CA TYR A 359 -26.04 5.28 -0.53
C TYR A 359 -25.62 3.91 -1.10
N ILE A 360 -25.67 2.84 -0.27
CA ILE A 360 -25.24 1.51 -0.70
C ILE A 360 -26.33 0.76 -1.49
N GLY A 361 -27.57 1.24 -1.42
CA GLY A 361 -28.70 0.71 -2.22
C GLY A 361 -29.41 -0.50 -1.64
N PHE A 362 -29.12 -0.85 -0.37
CA PHE A 362 -29.82 -1.96 0.30
C PHE A 362 -29.94 -1.71 1.81
N THR A 363 -30.89 -2.37 2.45
CA THR A 363 -31.10 -2.28 3.91
C THR A 363 -30.12 -3.20 4.63
N LEU A 364 -29.46 -2.67 5.68
CA LEU A 364 -28.53 -3.45 6.49
C LEU A 364 -29.32 -4.48 7.33
N PRO A 365 -29.02 -5.78 7.20
CA PRO A 365 -29.74 -6.80 7.97
C PRO A 365 -29.51 -6.62 9.48
N GLU A 366 -30.59 -6.61 10.25
CA GLU A 366 -30.48 -6.58 11.70
C GLU A 366 -30.03 -7.94 12.23
N MET A 367 -29.08 -7.92 13.14
CA MET A 367 -28.57 -9.11 13.83
C MET A 367 -28.78 -8.92 15.33
N LYS A 368 -29.23 -9.98 15.99
CA LYS A 368 -29.33 -9.96 17.46
C LYS A 368 -27.96 -10.10 18.10
N ALA A 369 -27.78 -9.46 19.23
CA ALA A 369 -26.58 -9.68 20.06
C ALA A 369 -26.46 -11.18 20.41
N PRO A 370 -25.23 -11.71 20.50
CA PRO A 370 -25.06 -13.10 20.94
C PRO A 370 -25.73 -13.37 22.29
N SER A 371 -26.38 -14.53 22.42
CA SER A 371 -26.96 -14.93 23.71
C SER A 371 -25.84 -15.46 24.64
N ASP A 372 -26.07 -15.42 25.94
CA ASP A 372 -25.14 -15.96 26.93
C ASP A 372 -24.78 -17.42 26.63
N ASP A 373 -25.76 -18.22 26.18
CA ASP A 373 -25.55 -19.63 25.79
C ASP A 373 -24.60 -19.74 24.60
N ALA A 374 -24.75 -18.86 23.58
CA ALA A 374 -23.88 -18.86 22.41
C ALA A 374 -22.44 -18.47 22.79
N VAL A 375 -22.31 -17.49 23.65
CA VAL A 375 -20.99 -17.04 24.18
C VAL A 375 -20.33 -18.19 24.99
N ALA A 376 -21.09 -18.80 25.89
CA ALA A 376 -20.58 -19.93 26.71
C ALA A 376 -20.14 -21.11 25.83
N TYR A 377 -20.91 -21.41 24.78
CA TYR A 377 -20.58 -22.48 23.82
C TYR A 377 -19.31 -22.17 23.03
N ALA A 378 -19.13 -20.94 22.58
CA ALA A 378 -17.99 -20.54 21.75
C ALA A 378 -16.71 -20.32 22.57
N LYS A 379 -16.83 -20.00 23.86
CA LYS A 379 -15.72 -19.59 24.74
C LYS A 379 -14.53 -20.55 24.72
N PRO A 380 -14.67 -21.88 24.83
CA PRO A 380 -13.51 -22.78 24.84
C PRO A 380 -12.67 -22.69 23.54
N ALA A 381 -13.33 -22.61 22.38
CA ALA A 381 -12.64 -22.49 21.09
C ALA A 381 -11.94 -21.13 20.97
N PHE A 382 -12.57 -20.08 21.47
CA PHE A 382 -12.02 -18.72 21.48
C PHE A 382 -10.77 -18.66 22.37
N ASP A 383 -10.84 -19.17 23.59
CA ASP A 383 -9.72 -19.18 24.57
C ASP A 383 -8.54 -19.99 24.02
N LEU A 384 -8.81 -21.15 23.43
CA LEU A 384 -7.79 -21.96 22.79
C LEU A 384 -7.07 -21.17 21.67
N LYS A 385 -7.81 -20.37 20.92
CA LYS A 385 -7.26 -19.56 19.82
C LYS A 385 -6.52 -18.32 20.35
N LEU A 386 -6.97 -17.72 21.46
CA LEU A 386 -6.25 -16.64 22.14
C LEU A 386 -4.89 -17.11 22.63
N GLY A 387 -4.81 -18.29 23.20
CA GLY A 387 -3.56 -18.86 23.76
C GLY A 387 -2.55 -19.30 22.68
N LYS A 388 -2.96 -19.38 21.41
CA LYS A 388 -2.04 -19.75 20.33
C LYS A 388 -1.19 -18.58 19.88
N GLN A 389 0.12 -18.79 19.87
CA GLN A 389 1.03 -17.81 19.30
C GLN A 389 0.72 -17.58 17.82
N GLN A 390 0.56 -16.34 17.43
CA GLN A 390 0.27 -15.98 16.04
C GLN A 390 1.47 -16.33 15.15
N VAL A 391 1.23 -17.07 14.07
CA VAL A 391 2.29 -17.43 13.10
C VAL A 391 2.54 -16.26 12.19
N ARG A 392 3.75 -15.71 12.30
CA ARG A 392 4.18 -14.57 11.48
C ARG A 392 4.23 -14.96 9.99
N LYS A 393 3.55 -14.20 9.16
CA LYS A 393 3.60 -14.35 7.68
C LYS A 393 4.76 -13.51 7.13
N ALA A 394 5.50 -14.07 6.17
CA ALA A 394 6.53 -13.31 5.47
C ALA A 394 5.89 -12.23 4.60
N GLY A 395 6.39 -11.02 4.69
CA GLY A 395 5.91 -9.92 3.84
C GLY A 395 6.41 -10.04 2.40
N LYS A 396 5.71 -9.38 1.46
CA LYS A 396 6.08 -9.38 0.02
C LYS A 396 7.56 -9.02 -0.19
N THR A 397 8.05 -7.99 0.51
CA THR A 397 9.45 -7.56 0.43
C THR A 397 10.41 -8.62 0.99
N GLU A 398 10.02 -9.35 2.04
CA GLU A 398 10.84 -10.43 2.60
C GLU A 398 10.96 -11.60 1.61
N VAL A 399 9.84 -11.96 0.99
CA VAL A 399 9.83 -13.01 -0.06
C VAL A 399 10.72 -12.60 -1.24
N MET A 400 10.55 -11.35 -1.72
CA MET A 400 11.35 -10.82 -2.83
C MET A 400 12.84 -10.78 -2.50
N ASN A 401 13.21 -10.53 -1.25
CA ASN A 401 14.61 -10.42 -0.82
C ASN A 401 15.25 -11.77 -0.41
N GLN A 402 14.55 -12.88 -0.56
CA GLN A 402 15.05 -14.20 -0.10
C GLN A 402 16.40 -14.55 -0.74
N ASP A 403 16.53 -14.25 -2.04
CA ASP A 403 17.74 -14.52 -2.84
C ASP A 403 18.54 -13.23 -3.13
N ILE A 404 18.26 -12.14 -2.39
CA ILE A 404 18.94 -10.86 -2.57
C ILE A 404 19.72 -10.51 -1.31
N MET A 405 21.02 -10.26 -1.48
CA MET A 405 21.88 -9.79 -0.40
C MET A 405 22.29 -8.34 -0.65
N LYS A 406 21.94 -7.45 0.26
CA LYS A 406 22.36 -6.05 0.19
C LYS A 406 23.74 -5.92 0.83
N LEU A 407 24.72 -5.51 0.04
CA LEU A 407 26.10 -5.28 0.50
C LEU A 407 26.35 -3.79 0.74
N TYR A 408 27.04 -3.50 1.82
CA TYR A 408 27.52 -2.17 2.21
C TYR A 408 28.99 -2.05 1.83
N PHE A 409 29.37 -0.88 1.30
CA PHE A 409 30.77 -0.51 1.01
C PHE A 409 31.08 0.85 1.64
N ASN A 410 32.23 0.99 2.31
CA ASN A 410 32.69 2.25 2.95
C ASN A 410 33.29 3.22 1.94
N GLY A 411 32.61 3.45 0.84
CA GLY A 411 33.03 4.39 -0.19
C GLY A 411 31.86 4.89 -0.99
N GLY A 412 31.87 6.15 -1.35
CA GLY A 412 30.76 6.78 -2.08
C GLY A 412 31.24 7.96 -2.93
N LYS A 413 30.39 8.98 -3.10
CA LYS A 413 30.66 10.15 -3.96
C LYS A 413 31.94 10.87 -3.58
N LYS A 414 32.26 11.01 -2.27
CA LYS A 414 33.49 11.66 -1.81
C LYS A 414 34.76 10.92 -2.24
N LYS A 415 34.68 9.61 -2.43
CA LYS A 415 35.77 8.82 -3.01
C LYS A 415 35.72 8.78 -4.55
N LYS A 416 34.86 9.60 -5.19
CA LYS A 416 34.65 9.70 -6.64
C LYS A 416 34.20 8.37 -7.26
N LEU A 417 33.38 7.58 -6.51
CA LEU A 417 32.83 6.32 -6.97
C LEU A 417 31.45 6.53 -7.61
N ARG A 418 31.18 5.78 -8.67
CA ARG A 418 29.92 5.79 -9.42
C ARG A 418 29.38 4.37 -9.53
N ALA A 419 28.09 4.22 -9.84
CA ALA A 419 27.46 2.89 -9.99
C ALA A 419 28.20 2.02 -11.02
N VAL A 420 28.63 2.61 -12.13
CA VAL A 420 29.36 1.90 -13.18
C VAL A 420 30.69 1.31 -12.66
N ASP A 421 31.35 1.94 -11.70
CA ASP A 421 32.59 1.42 -11.12
C ASP A 421 32.34 0.11 -10.35
N PHE A 422 31.20 0.02 -9.64
CA PHE A 422 30.78 -1.21 -8.95
C PHE A 422 30.33 -2.27 -9.93
N VAL A 423 29.51 -1.92 -10.94
CA VAL A 423 29.09 -2.88 -11.97
C VAL A 423 30.30 -3.45 -12.68
N GLY A 424 31.22 -2.58 -13.14
CA GLY A 424 32.41 -2.98 -13.88
C GLY A 424 33.39 -3.85 -13.07
N THR A 425 33.37 -3.72 -11.73
CA THR A 425 34.20 -4.56 -10.85
C THR A 425 33.49 -5.89 -10.54
N ILE A 426 32.25 -5.82 -10.08
CA ILE A 426 31.52 -6.99 -9.59
C ILE A 426 31.20 -7.97 -10.74
N ALA A 427 30.84 -7.45 -11.93
CA ALA A 427 30.54 -8.30 -13.08
C ALA A 427 31.75 -9.03 -13.67
N LYS A 428 32.98 -8.70 -13.23
CA LYS A 428 34.21 -9.39 -13.63
C LYS A 428 34.56 -10.55 -12.69
N LEU A 429 33.87 -10.68 -11.57
CA LEU A 429 34.11 -11.79 -10.65
C LEU A 429 33.63 -13.11 -11.29
N GLU A 430 34.37 -14.18 -11.05
CA GLU A 430 34.00 -15.49 -11.56
C GLU A 430 32.59 -15.88 -11.11
N GLY A 431 31.78 -16.33 -12.05
CA GLY A 431 30.40 -16.76 -11.79
C GLY A 431 29.39 -15.63 -11.63
N ILE A 432 29.80 -14.37 -11.82
CA ILE A 432 28.93 -13.17 -11.67
C ILE A 432 28.74 -12.49 -13.03
N THR A 433 27.55 -12.06 -13.31
CA THR A 433 27.21 -11.27 -14.51
C THR A 433 26.59 -9.93 -14.10
N ALA A 434 26.43 -9.03 -15.04
CA ALA A 434 25.72 -7.75 -14.79
C ALA A 434 24.26 -7.98 -14.37
N ALA A 435 23.63 -9.08 -14.78
CA ALA A 435 22.26 -9.45 -14.40
C ALA A 435 22.13 -9.82 -12.91
N ASP A 436 23.26 -10.19 -12.27
CA ASP A 436 23.27 -10.52 -10.83
C ASP A 436 23.39 -9.27 -9.94
N ILE A 437 23.55 -8.09 -10.54
CA ILE A 437 23.71 -6.82 -9.79
C ILE A 437 22.39 -6.06 -9.85
N GLY A 438 21.77 -5.84 -8.72
CA GLY A 438 20.49 -5.13 -8.60
C GLY A 438 20.66 -3.62 -8.40
N ILE A 439 19.84 -3.04 -7.51
CA ILE A 439 19.83 -1.60 -7.24
C ILE A 439 21.14 -1.19 -6.55
N ILE A 440 21.78 -0.13 -7.08
CA ILE A 440 22.97 0.48 -6.47
C ILE A 440 22.57 1.85 -5.95
N THR A 441 22.84 2.11 -4.67
CA THR A 441 22.58 3.41 -4.03
C THR A 441 23.92 3.99 -3.55
N ILE A 442 24.33 5.13 -4.13
CA ILE A 442 25.61 5.77 -3.78
C ILE A 442 25.34 7.04 -2.98
N GLN A 443 25.79 7.07 -1.75
CA GLN A 443 25.74 8.22 -0.86
C GLN A 443 27.14 8.88 -0.82
N ASP A 444 27.29 9.92 -0.03
CA ASP A 444 28.55 10.65 0.03
C ASP A 444 29.72 9.77 0.50
N ASN A 445 29.51 9.00 1.56
CA ASN A 445 30.57 8.21 2.21
C ASN A 445 30.43 6.71 2.01
N VAL A 446 29.24 6.22 1.60
CA VAL A 446 28.93 4.79 1.54
C VAL A 446 28.20 4.45 0.24
N THR A 447 28.26 3.16 -0.14
CA THR A 447 27.47 2.61 -1.26
C THR A 447 26.80 1.33 -0.79
N TYR A 448 25.57 1.14 -1.24
CA TYR A 448 24.82 -0.10 -1.06
C TYR A 448 24.61 -0.73 -2.45
N VAL A 449 24.83 -2.04 -2.54
CA VAL A 449 24.64 -2.81 -3.79
C VAL A 449 23.79 -4.04 -3.47
N ASP A 450 22.67 -4.20 -4.15
CA ASP A 450 21.89 -5.44 -4.07
C ASP A 450 22.53 -6.47 -4.99
N ILE A 451 22.80 -7.66 -4.46
CA ILE A 451 23.31 -8.80 -5.24
C ILE A 451 22.17 -9.83 -5.30
N LEU A 452 21.79 -10.19 -6.53
CA LEU A 452 20.63 -11.03 -6.84
C LEU A 452 21.05 -12.51 -6.95
N ASN A 453 20.05 -13.38 -7.16
CA ASN A 453 20.24 -14.79 -7.55
C ASN A 453 21.04 -15.62 -6.54
N GLY A 454 20.97 -15.26 -5.24
CA GLY A 454 21.68 -15.99 -4.19
C GLY A 454 23.20 -15.82 -4.21
N LYS A 455 23.73 -14.96 -5.10
CA LYS A 455 25.18 -14.81 -5.31
C LYS A 455 25.86 -13.84 -4.32
N GLY A 456 25.12 -13.34 -3.32
CA GLY A 456 25.62 -12.36 -2.36
C GLY A 456 26.86 -12.79 -1.60
N SER A 457 26.89 -14.04 -1.12
CA SER A 457 28.03 -14.57 -0.36
C SER A 457 29.28 -14.68 -1.22
N LEU A 458 29.16 -15.07 -2.47
CA LEU A 458 30.27 -15.15 -3.43
C LEU A 458 30.89 -13.75 -3.64
N VAL A 459 30.02 -12.76 -3.92
CA VAL A 459 30.47 -11.37 -4.10
C VAL A 459 31.07 -10.81 -2.81
N LEU A 460 30.44 -11.05 -1.66
CA LEU A 460 30.95 -10.57 -0.37
C LEU A 460 32.38 -11.06 -0.09
N GLN A 461 32.64 -12.33 -0.38
CA GLN A 461 33.95 -12.94 -0.17
C GLN A 461 34.99 -12.34 -1.16
N ALA A 462 34.67 -12.30 -2.44
CA ALA A 462 35.56 -11.79 -3.48
C ALA A 462 35.92 -10.32 -3.25
N MET A 463 34.95 -9.50 -2.80
CA MET A 463 35.15 -8.06 -2.60
C MET A 463 36.04 -7.71 -1.39
N LYS A 464 36.42 -8.68 -0.56
CA LYS A 464 37.40 -8.44 0.52
C LYS A 464 38.79 -8.10 -0.03
N GLU A 465 39.13 -8.64 -1.20
CA GLU A 465 40.43 -8.50 -1.84
C GLU A 465 40.36 -7.70 -3.15
N THR A 466 39.16 -7.43 -3.65
CA THR A 466 38.98 -6.78 -4.95
C THR A 466 38.81 -5.26 -4.77
N THR A 467 39.53 -4.48 -5.58
CA THR A 467 39.44 -3.03 -5.55
C THR A 467 38.36 -2.49 -6.49
N VAL A 468 37.62 -1.47 -6.04
CA VAL A 468 36.71 -0.71 -6.90
C VAL A 468 37.42 0.56 -7.32
N LYS A 469 37.73 0.73 -8.61
CA LYS A 469 38.45 1.89 -9.14
C LYS A 469 39.77 2.10 -8.40
N GLY A 470 40.52 0.98 -8.19
CA GLY A 470 41.81 1.02 -7.51
C GLY A 470 41.76 1.22 -6.00
N LYS A 471 40.59 1.23 -5.39
CA LYS A 471 40.40 1.43 -3.93
C LYS A 471 39.86 0.18 -3.27
N LEU A 472 40.56 -0.34 -2.28
CA LEU A 472 40.07 -1.42 -1.45
C LEU A 472 39.04 -0.85 -0.48
N LEU A 473 37.79 -1.37 -0.57
CA LEU A 473 36.67 -0.90 0.26
C LEU A 473 36.28 -1.98 1.26
N LYS A 474 36.02 -1.56 2.51
CA LYS A 474 35.42 -2.46 3.49
C LYS A 474 34.00 -2.86 2.99
N CYS A 475 33.77 -4.15 2.86
CA CYS A 475 32.49 -4.71 2.41
C CYS A 475 31.91 -5.61 3.49
N HIS A 476 30.61 -5.45 3.78
CA HIS A 476 29.89 -6.35 4.68
C HIS A 476 28.39 -6.34 4.32
N ILE A 477 27.65 -7.27 4.90
CA ILE A 477 26.20 -7.30 4.72
C ILE A 477 25.60 -6.03 5.36
N ALA A 478 24.78 -5.31 4.61
CA ALA A 478 24.15 -4.09 5.14
C ALA A 478 23.20 -4.48 6.29
N LYS A 479 23.31 -3.78 7.41
CA LYS A 479 22.33 -3.92 8.50
C LYS A 479 20.97 -3.41 8.01
N LYS A 480 19.91 -4.10 8.40
CA LYS A 480 18.54 -3.69 8.08
C LYS A 480 18.15 -2.38 8.75
#